data_3406a597be70d8311bdef641c8b9757a
#
_entry.id   3406a597be70d8311bdef641c8b9757a
#
_cell.length_a   1.000
_cell.length_b   1.000
_cell.length_c   1.000
_cell.angle_alpha   90.00
_cell.angle_beta   90.00
_cell.angle_gamma   90.00
#
_symmetry.space_group_name_H-M   'P 1'
#
loop_
_entity.id
_entity.type
_entity.pdbx_description
1 polymer ?
#
loop_
_entity_poly.entity_id
_entity_poly.type
_entity_poly.pdbx_seq_one_letter_code
_entity_poly.pdbx_strand_id
1 'polypeptide(L)'
;MNADQPAEGTAVTRSLPEPWLRGTLTEIPAVPRAVLHALELAGEDLQKWCGALTDVELNARPADLPPVAFHLRHIARSLDRLLTYAEGQALAQEQLAALKNEIQPGVSRDALFAELPKALTRSAERVRSLAQTDLDQSRTVGKKALPTTLGGLLVHVADHTQRHVGQAITTAKMIVAQHL
;
A
#
# COMPACT_ATOMS: atom_id res chain seq x y z
N MET A 1 -30.61 -31.64 41.04
CA MET A 1 -30.97 -30.89 39.81
C MET A 1 -29.91 -29.82 39.64
N ASN A 2 -28.86 -30.13 38.91
CA ASN A 2 -27.84 -29.12 38.52
C ASN A 2 -28.07 -28.84 37.05
N ALA A 3 -28.46 -27.60 36.78
CA ALA A 3 -28.60 -27.11 35.41
C ALA A 3 -27.20 -26.88 34.79
N ASP A 4 -27.00 -27.62 33.74
CA ASP A 4 -25.84 -27.50 32.82
C ASP A 4 -25.98 -26.16 32.10
N GLN A 5 -25.07 -25.21 32.35
CA GLN A 5 -24.98 -23.99 31.54
C GLN A 5 -24.05 -24.28 30.34
N PRO A 6 -24.50 -23.99 29.13
CA PRO A 6 -23.61 -24.13 27.99
C PRO A 6 -22.54 -23.02 28.04
N ALA A 7 -21.28 -23.41 27.93
CA ALA A 7 -20.14 -22.52 27.80
C ALA A 7 -20.33 -21.60 26.57
N GLU A 8 -20.31 -20.30 26.78
CA GLU A 8 -20.26 -19.30 25.71
C GLU A 8 -18.97 -19.52 24.87
N GLY A 9 -19.17 -20.08 23.69
CA GLY A 9 -18.11 -20.22 22.70
C GLY A 9 -17.63 -18.84 22.25
N THR A 10 -16.41 -18.48 22.58
CA THR A 10 -15.71 -17.33 22.02
C THR A 10 -15.74 -17.45 20.48
N ALA A 11 -16.51 -16.59 19.84
CA ALA A 11 -16.56 -16.47 18.38
C ALA A 11 -15.14 -16.11 17.89
N VAL A 12 -14.40 -17.09 17.39
CA VAL A 12 -13.17 -16.87 16.66
C VAL A 12 -13.54 -16.10 15.40
N THR A 13 -13.28 -14.79 15.40
CA THR A 13 -13.43 -13.96 14.21
C THR A 13 -12.46 -14.51 13.16
N ARG A 14 -12.98 -15.34 12.26
CA ARG A 14 -12.21 -15.86 11.11
C ARG A 14 -11.79 -14.66 10.28
N SER A 15 -10.49 -14.37 10.24
CA SER A 15 -9.95 -13.40 9.31
C SER A 15 -10.28 -13.83 7.88
N LEU A 16 -10.72 -12.90 7.04
CA LEU A 16 -10.90 -13.17 5.62
C LEU A 16 -9.57 -13.64 5.01
N PRO A 17 -9.60 -14.55 4.03
CA PRO A 17 -8.40 -14.89 3.27
C PRO A 17 -7.86 -13.65 2.55
N GLU A 18 -6.60 -13.69 2.15
CA GLU A 18 -6.00 -12.61 1.36
C GLU A 18 -6.78 -12.35 0.06
N PRO A 19 -6.81 -11.11 -0.44
CA PRO A 19 -7.66 -10.69 -1.57
C PRO A 19 -7.57 -11.60 -2.81
N TRP A 20 -6.37 -12.08 -3.15
CA TRP A 20 -6.14 -12.93 -4.31
C TRP A 20 -6.76 -14.33 -4.19
N LEU A 21 -7.14 -14.76 -2.97
CA LEU A 21 -7.81 -16.03 -2.67
C LEU A 21 -9.35 -15.91 -2.60
N ARG A 22 -9.89 -14.70 -2.71
CA ARG A 22 -11.33 -14.43 -2.55
C ARG A 22 -12.15 -14.72 -3.81
N GLY A 23 -11.52 -15.00 -4.96
CA GLY A 23 -12.20 -15.22 -6.23
C GLY A 23 -12.89 -13.98 -6.79
N THR A 24 -12.42 -12.79 -6.44
CA THR A 24 -12.94 -11.49 -6.91
C THR A 24 -12.20 -11.01 -8.16
N LEU A 25 -12.79 -10.02 -8.89
CA LEU A 25 -12.19 -9.34 -10.04
C LEU A 25 -11.84 -10.31 -11.19
N THR A 26 -12.60 -11.39 -11.35
CA THR A 26 -12.35 -12.44 -12.36
C THR A 26 -12.47 -11.92 -13.78
N GLU A 27 -13.21 -10.84 -14.01
CA GLU A 27 -13.37 -10.12 -15.28
C GLU A 27 -12.13 -9.31 -15.69
N ILE A 28 -11.23 -9.03 -14.74
CA ILE A 28 -10.00 -8.26 -14.98
C ILE A 28 -8.87 -9.23 -15.39
N PRO A 29 -8.07 -8.91 -16.43
CA PRO A 29 -6.91 -9.70 -16.82
C PRO A 29 -5.92 -9.96 -15.68
N ALA A 30 -5.17 -11.07 -15.73
CA ALA A 30 -4.40 -11.60 -14.61
C ALA A 30 -3.43 -10.60 -13.96
N VAL A 31 -2.65 -9.86 -14.76
CA VAL A 31 -1.67 -8.91 -14.22
C VAL A 31 -2.33 -7.72 -13.52
N PRO A 32 -3.21 -6.93 -14.17
CA PRO A 32 -3.88 -5.84 -13.46
C PRO A 32 -4.74 -6.34 -12.29
N ARG A 33 -5.35 -7.52 -12.37
CA ARG A 33 -6.05 -8.14 -11.23
C ARG A 33 -5.13 -8.39 -10.04
N ALA A 34 -3.93 -8.96 -10.26
CA ALA A 34 -2.95 -9.18 -9.20
C ALA A 34 -2.51 -7.86 -8.55
N VAL A 35 -2.34 -6.80 -9.34
CA VAL A 35 -2.04 -5.45 -8.82
C VAL A 35 -3.18 -4.94 -7.95
N LEU A 36 -4.44 -5.06 -8.39
CA LEU A 36 -5.60 -4.64 -7.60
C LEU A 36 -5.69 -5.38 -6.27
N HIS A 37 -5.48 -6.70 -6.27
CA HIS A 37 -5.44 -7.48 -5.02
C HIS A 37 -4.28 -7.06 -4.10
N ALA A 38 -3.12 -6.70 -4.66
CA ALA A 38 -2.00 -6.19 -3.88
C ALA A 38 -2.30 -4.83 -3.24
N LEU A 39 -3.00 -3.93 -3.94
CA LEU A 39 -3.43 -2.65 -3.38
C LEU A 39 -4.48 -2.82 -2.27
N GLU A 40 -5.42 -3.75 -2.44
CA GLU A 40 -6.42 -4.10 -1.41
C GLU A 40 -5.73 -4.65 -0.16
N LEU A 41 -4.83 -5.63 -0.32
CA LEU A 41 -4.05 -6.21 0.79
C LEU A 41 -3.21 -5.14 1.51
N ALA A 42 -2.59 -4.22 0.77
CA ALA A 42 -1.83 -3.12 1.36
C ALA A 42 -2.69 -2.26 2.31
N GLY A 43 -3.92 -1.94 1.91
CA GLY A 43 -4.85 -1.19 2.75
C GLY A 43 -5.25 -1.95 4.02
N GLU A 44 -5.59 -3.23 3.88
CA GLU A 44 -5.97 -4.09 5.00
C GLU A 44 -4.83 -4.26 6.01
N ASP A 45 -3.64 -4.58 5.52
CA ASP A 45 -2.46 -4.82 6.36
C ASP A 45 -1.99 -3.56 7.07
N LEU A 46 -1.92 -2.43 6.39
CA LEU A 46 -1.51 -1.17 7.01
C LEU A 46 -2.52 -0.69 8.05
N GLN A 47 -3.82 -0.85 7.79
CA GLN A 47 -4.85 -0.57 8.79
C GLN A 47 -4.72 -1.48 10.01
N LYS A 48 -4.53 -2.78 9.79
CA LYS A 48 -4.41 -3.79 10.85
C LYS A 48 -3.18 -3.56 11.74
N TRP A 49 -2.03 -3.31 11.15
CA TRP A 49 -0.75 -3.30 11.85
C TRP A 49 -0.27 -1.92 12.28
N CYS A 50 -0.71 -0.87 11.60
CA CYS A 50 -0.28 0.50 11.85
C CYS A 50 -1.42 1.43 12.32
N GLY A 51 -2.67 1.03 12.16
CA GLY A 51 -3.83 1.88 12.42
C GLY A 51 -4.03 2.29 13.89
N ALA A 52 -3.48 1.53 14.85
CA ALA A 52 -3.54 1.85 16.27
C ALA A 52 -2.35 2.69 16.80
N LEU A 53 -1.31 2.88 15.97
CA LEU A 53 -0.13 3.63 16.39
C LEU A 53 -0.45 5.12 16.61
N THR A 54 0.13 5.71 17.65
CA THR A 54 0.06 7.14 17.94
C THR A 54 0.91 7.97 16.99
N ASP A 55 0.77 9.29 16.98
CA ASP A 55 1.61 10.20 16.19
C ASP A 55 3.10 10.04 16.52
N VAL A 56 3.43 9.85 17.78
CA VAL A 56 4.82 9.64 18.24
C VAL A 56 5.36 8.32 17.67
N GLU A 57 4.62 7.23 17.80
CA GLU A 57 5.00 5.92 17.31
C GLU A 57 5.13 5.87 15.79
N LEU A 58 4.19 6.49 15.05
CA LEU A 58 4.26 6.56 13.59
C LEU A 58 5.52 7.28 13.09
N ASN A 59 6.04 8.24 13.86
CA ASN A 59 7.24 9.00 13.52
C ASN A 59 8.53 8.45 14.18
N ALA A 60 8.44 7.42 15.03
CA ALA A 60 9.58 6.81 15.70
C ALA A 60 10.50 6.07 14.71
N ARG A 61 11.79 6.01 15.03
CA ARG A 61 12.84 5.38 14.24
C ARG A 61 13.56 4.29 15.04
N PRO A 62 12.92 3.14 15.30
CA PRO A 62 13.55 2.06 16.04
C PRO A 62 14.76 1.53 15.24
N ALA A 63 15.91 1.38 15.91
CA ALA A 63 17.16 0.92 15.29
C ALA A 63 17.52 1.69 13.99
N ASP A 64 17.26 3.00 13.94
CA ASP A 64 17.48 3.88 12.79
C ASP A 64 16.70 3.51 11.51
N LEU A 65 15.73 2.60 11.59
CA LEU A 65 14.85 2.27 10.47
C LEU A 65 13.98 3.48 10.08
N PRO A 66 13.60 3.58 8.81
CA PRO A 66 12.64 4.59 8.38
C PRO A 66 11.32 4.46 9.16
N PRO A 67 10.71 5.58 9.60
CA PRO A 67 9.47 5.55 10.38
C PRO A 67 8.29 5.00 9.57
N VAL A 68 7.29 4.45 10.25
CA VAL A 68 6.04 4.00 9.61
C VAL A 68 5.41 5.11 8.78
N ALA A 69 5.39 6.35 9.30
CA ALA A 69 4.87 7.54 8.59
C ALA A 69 5.52 7.74 7.22
N PHE A 70 6.84 7.53 7.09
CA PHE A 70 7.52 7.57 5.81
C PHE A 70 6.95 6.54 4.83
N HIS A 71 6.78 5.28 5.27
CA HIS A 71 6.30 4.22 4.39
C HIS A 71 4.87 4.47 3.90
N LEU A 72 3.96 4.93 4.77
CA LEU A 72 2.59 5.24 4.39
C LEU A 72 2.54 6.35 3.32
N ARG A 73 3.29 7.44 3.54
CA ARG A 73 3.37 8.54 2.57
C ARG A 73 4.05 8.13 1.28
N HIS A 74 5.13 7.36 1.39
CA HIS A 74 5.87 6.89 0.22
C HIS A 74 5.01 5.98 -0.65
N ILE A 75 4.24 5.05 -0.06
CA ILE A 75 3.28 4.22 -0.80
C ILE A 75 2.29 5.11 -1.55
N ALA A 76 1.61 6.03 -0.85
CA ALA A 76 0.60 6.89 -1.46
C ALA A 76 1.13 7.69 -2.66
N ARG A 77 2.33 8.24 -2.53
CA ARG A 77 2.94 9.13 -3.53
C ARG A 77 3.70 8.38 -4.62
N SER A 78 4.32 7.24 -4.30
CA SER A 78 4.96 6.40 -5.31
C SER A 78 3.94 5.75 -6.24
N LEU A 79 2.78 5.35 -5.74
CA LEU A 79 1.66 4.86 -6.55
C LEU A 79 1.25 5.89 -7.61
N ASP A 80 1.09 7.15 -7.21
CA ASP A 80 0.75 8.22 -8.14
C ASP A 80 1.82 8.40 -9.22
N ARG A 81 3.11 8.43 -8.85
CA ARG A 81 4.22 8.58 -9.80
C ARG A 81 4.36 7.39 -10.75
N LEU A 82 4.31 6.16 -10.23
CA LEU A 82 4.47 4.96 -11.03
C LEU A 82 3.33 4.80 -12.05
N LEU A 83 2.10 5.11 -11.65
CA LEU A 83 0.96 5.07 -12.54
C LEU A 83 1.00 6.21 -13.58
N THR A 84 1.54 7.37 -13.27
CA THR A 84 1.79 8.44 -14.26
C THR A 84 2.74 7.94 -15.36
N TYR A 85 3.81 7.21 -15.00
CA TYR A 85 4.64 6.57 -16.01
C TYR A 85 3.93 5.43 -16.76
N ALA A 86 3.09 4.65 -16.08
CA ALA A 86 2.30 3.59 -16.72
C ALA A 86 1.32 4.14 -17.77
N GLU A 87 0.80 5.33 -17.55
CA GLU A 87 -0.05 6.08 -18.52
C GLU A 87 0.78 6.72 -19.65
N GLY A 88 2.11 6.58 -19.62
CA GLY A 88 3.01 7.17 -20.62
C GLY A 88 3.25 8.66 -20.44
N GLN A 89 3.02 9.20 -19.26
CA GLN A 89 3.14 10.63 -18.96
C GLN A 89 4.39 10.95 -18.16
N ALA A 90 4.87 12.18 -18.27
CA ALA A 90 5.92 12.72 -17.42
C ALA A 90 5.35 13.16 -16.06
N LEU A 91 6.18 13.15 -15.01
CA LEU A 91 5.77 13.63 -13.70
C LEU A 91 5.51 15.14 -13.70
N ALA A 92 4.43 15.56 -13.06
CA ALA A 92 4.13 16.95 -12.78
C ALA A 92 5.08 17.55 -11.73
N GLN A 93 5.16 18.87 -11.68
CA GLN A 93 6.03 19.57 -10.70
C GLN A 93 5.60 19.27 -9.25
N GLU A 94 4.30 19.12 -9.01
CA GLU A 94 3.73 18.78 -7.71
C GLU A 94 4.19 17.40 -7.24
N GLN A 95 4.25 16.41 -8.14
CA GLN A 95 4.75 15.07 -7.85
C GLN A 95 6.25 15.08 -7.51
N LEU A 96 7.03 15.91 -8.20
CA LEU A 96 8.45 16.09 -7.93
C LEU A 96 8.69 16.83 -6.60
N ALA A 97 7.86 17.80 -6.26
CA ALA A 97 7.90 18.50 -4.98
C ALA A 97 7.51 17.57 -3.81
N ALA A 98 6.45 16.78 -4.00
CA ALA A 98 6.00 15.80 -3.02
C ALA A 98 7.08 14.75 -2.68
N LEU A 99 7.87 14.31 -3.67
CA LEU A 99 8.98 13.38 -3.47
C LEU A 99 10.02 13.90 -2.47
N LYS A 100 10.36 15.18 -2.53
CA LYS A 100 11.32 15.81 -1.62
C LYS A 100 10.85 15.87 -0.17
N ASN A 101 9.54 15.84 0.04
CA ASN A 101 8.91 16.00 1.35
C ASN A 101 8.45 14.67 1.98
N GLU A 102 8.73 13.52 1.37
CA GLU A 102 8.27 12.22 1.89
C GLU A 102 8.89 11.85 3.24
N ILE A 103 10.15 12.22 3.45
CA ILE A 103 10.90 11.89 4.68
C ILE A 103 10.72 12.93 5.80
N GLN A 104 9.99 14.01 5.56
CA GLN A 104 9.78 15.07 6.56
C GLN A 104 9.04 14.51 7.79
N PRO A 105 9.58 14.68 9.01
CA PRO A 105 8.94 14.19 10.24
C PRO A 105 7.72 15.01 10.62
N GLY A 106 6.94 14.51 11.62
CA GLY A 106 5.88 15.28 12.26
C GLY A 106 4.53 15.27 11.53
N VAL A 107 4.31 14.30 10.65
CA VAL A 107 2.99 14.12 10.04
C VAL A 107 2.06 13.43 11.02
N SER A 108 0.85 13.97 11.18
CA SER A 108 -0.15 13.41 12.07
C SER A 108 -0.73 12.09 11.49
N ARG A 109 -1.15 11.21 12.39
CA ARG A 109 -1.87 9.98 12.07
C ARG A 109 -3.08 10.25 11.16
N ASP A 110 -3.89 11.26 11.53
CA ASP A 110 -5.10 11.59 10.78
C ASP A 110 -4.79 11.99 9.33
N ALA A 111 -3.73 12.76 9.11
CA ALA A 111 -3.29 13.12 7.76
C ALA A 111 -2.85 11.89 6.95
N LEU A 112 -2.07 10.99 7.57
CA LEU A 112 -1.58 9.77 6.91
C LEU A 112 -2.72 8.82 6.52
N PHE A 113 -3.65 8.56 7.46
CA PHE A 113 -4.79 7.66 7.24
C PHE A 113 -5.95 8.32 6.47
N ALA A 114 -5.88 9.63 6.20
CA ALA A 114 -6.73 10.29 5.22
C ALA A 114 -6.14 10.26 3.80
N GLU A 115 -4.80 10.36 3.65
CA GLU A 115 -4.09 10.35 2.36
C GLU A 115 -4.07 8.95 1.73
N LEU A 116 -3.64 7.93 2.49
CA LEU A 116 -3.37 6.58 2.00
C LEU A 116 -4.60 5.89 1.36
N PRO A 117 -5.78 5.80 2.00
CA PRO A 117 -6.93 5.16 1.38
C PRO A 117 -7.37 5.84 0.08
N LYS A 118 -7.32 7.17 0.03
CA LYS A 118 -7.62 7.93 -1.19
C LYS A 118 -6.63 7.62 -2.32
N ALA A 119 -5.34 7.48 -1.97
CA ALA A 119 -4.32 7.12 -2.95
C ALA A 119 -4.54 5.69 -3.47
N LEU A 120 -4.83 4.72 -2.60
CA LEU A 120 -5.12 3.34 -2.99
C LEU A 120 -6.35 3.26 -3.90
N THR A 121 -7.45 3.93 -3.56
CA THR A 121 -8.67 3.97 -4.38
C THR A 121 -8.40 4.55 -5.76
N ARG A 122 -7.77 5.72 -5.85
CA ARG A 122 -7.42 6.34 -7.13
C ARG A 122 -6.47 5.46 -7.96
N SER A 123 -5.52 4.81 -7.29
CA SER A 123 -4.60 3.89 -7.97
C SER A 123 -5.31 2.68 -8.53
N ALA A 124 -6.27 2.11 -7.80
CA ALA A 124 -7.08 1.00 -8.27
C ALA A 124 -7.94 1.40 -9.50
N GLU A 125 -8.49 2.61 -9.52
CA GLU A 125 -9.22 3.15 -10.68
C GLU A 125 -8.31 3.27 -11.91
N ARG A 126 -7.10 3.82 -11.74
CA ARG A 126 -6.10 3.95 -12.81
C ARG A 126 -5.63 2.59 -13.33
N VAL A 127 -5.40 1.61 -12.45
CA VAL A 127 -5.07 0.24 -12.88
C VAL A 127 -6.22 -0.38 -13.69
N ARG A 128 -7.48 -0.18 -13.28
CA ARG A 128 -8.63 -0.66 -14.04
C ARG A 128 -8.72 -0.03 -15.43
N SER A 129 -8.45 1.27 -15.55
CA SER A 129 -8.45 1.95 -16.86
C SER A 129 -7.39 1.43 -17.83
N LEU A 130 -6.28 0.90 -17.30
CA LEU A 130 -5.18 0.31 -18.07
C LEU A 130 -5.36 -1.19 -18.34
N ALA A 131 -6.38 -1.83 -17.76
CA ALA A 131 -6.49 -3.29 -17.69
C ALA A 131 -6.60 -3.99 -19.05
N GLN A 132 -7.11 -3.31 -20.09
CA GLN A 132 -7.26 -3.84 -21.46
C GLN A 132 -6.17 -3.33 -22.41
N THR A 133 -5.20 -2.57 -21.91
CA THR A 133 -4.09 -2.06 -22.73
C THR A 133 -3.05 -3.16 -22.92
N ASP A 134 -2.38 -3.17 -24.07
CA ASP A 134 -1.28 -4.08 -24.35
C ASP A 134 -0.16 -3.89 -23.32
N LEU A 135 0.15 -4.96 -22.56
CA LEU A 135 1.14 -4.96 -21.50
C LEU A 135 2.59 -4.82 -22.00
N ASP A 136 2.85 -5.15 -23.27
CA ASP A 136 4.15 -4.98 -23.90
C ASP A 136 4.36 -3.56 -24.46
N GLN A 137 3.34 -2.71 -24.38
CA GLN A 137 3.46 -1.32 -24.78
C GLN A 137 4.62 -0.62 -24.07
N SER A 138 5.54 -0.07 -24.86
CA SER A 138 6.74 0.61 -24.35
C SER A 138 6.41 1.80 -23.44
N ARG A 139 7.17 1.92 -22.39
CA ARG A 139 7.14 3.03 -21.41
C ARG A 139 8.56 3.46 -21.07
N THR A 140 8.68 4.65 -20.51
CA THR A 140 9.95 5.17 -20.01
C THR A 140 9.80 5.75 -18.62
N VAL A 141 10.86 5.67 -17.80
CA VAL A 141 10.86 6.13 -16.41
C VAL A 141 11.98 7.14 -16.16
N GLY A 142 11.62 8.23 -15.50
CA GLY A 142 12.54 9.24 -15.01
C GLY A 142 13.14 10.11 -16.10
N LYS A 143 13.98 11.06 -15.67
CA LYS A 143 14.64 12.04 -16.58
C LYS A 143 15.54 11.39 -17.64
N LYS A 144 16.05 10.18 -17.37
CA LYS A 144 16.92 9.43 -18.30
C LYS A 144 16.10 8.58 -19.28
N ALA A 145 14.77 8.64 -19.24
CA ALA A 145 13.89 7.85 -20.07
C ALA A 145 14.26 6.35 -20.10
N LEU A 146 14.50 5.77 -18.90
CA LEU A 146 14.89 4.36 -18.80
C LEU A 146 13.77 3.47 -19.34
N PRO A 147 14.06 2.53 -20.26
CA PRO A 147 13.05 1.76 -20.96
C PRO A 147 12.41 0.72 -20.04
N THR A 148 11.09 0.53 -20.21
CA THR A 148 10.29 -0.52 -19.58
C THR A 148 9.04 -0.76 -20.42
N THR A 149 8.10 -1.57 -19.92
CA THR A 149 6.77 -1.79 -20.52
C THR A 149 5.67 -1.43 -19.53
N LEU A 150 4.44 -1.32 -20.03
CA LEU A 150 3.26 -1.16 -19.16
C LEU A 150 3.17 -2.29 -18.15
N GLY A 151 3.32 -3.54 -18.59
CA GLY A 151 3.30 -4.72 -17.71
C GLY A 151 4.39 -4.66 -16.64
N GLY A 152 5.62 -4.28 -17.02
CA GLY A 152 6.72 -4.09 -16.09
C GLY A 152 6.41 -3.05 -15.01
N LEU A 153 5.78 -1.92 -15.37
CA LEU A 153 5.36 -0.90 -14.41
C LEU A 153 4.24 -1.39 -13.50
N LEU A 154 3.23 -2.09 -14.04
CA LEU A 154 2.13 -2.63 -13.23
C LEU A 154 2.65 -3.65 -12.20
N VAL A 155 3.53 -4.56 -12.60
CA VAL A 155 4.18 -5.50 -11.67
C VAL A 155 4.98 -4.73 -10.62
N HIS A 156 5.73 -3.71 -11.02
CA HIS A 156 6.50 -2.89 -10.08
C HIS A 156 5.62 -2.09 -9.11
N VAL A 157 4.45 -1.64 -9.53
CA VAL A 157 3.45 -1.01 -8.63
C VAL A 157 3.09 -1.95 -7.48
N ALA A 158 2.80 -3.23 -7.76
CA ALA A 158 2.47 -4.22 -6.74
C ALA A 158 3.69 -4.55 -5.85
N ASP A 159 4.83 -4.89 -6.47
CA ASP A 159 6.07 -5.26 -5.77
C ASP A 159 6.58 -4.13 -4.85
N HIS A 160 6.65 -2.92 -5.37
CA HIS A 160 7.11 -1.75 -4.63
C HIS A 160 6.19 -1.43 -3.44
N THR A 161 4.87 -1.49 -3.65
CA THR A 161 3.88 -1.28 -2.59
C THR A 161 4.04 -2.32 -1.49
N GLN A 162 4.08 -3.61 -1.84
CA GLN A 162 4.18 -4.69 -0.86
C GLN A 162 5.53 -4.68 -0.12
N ARG A 163 6.61 -4.28 -0.76
CA ARG A 163 7.91 -4.07 -0.11
C ARG A 163 7.82 -3.04 1.01
N HIS A 164 7.19 -1.90 0.75
CA HIS A 164 7.03 -0.85 1.76
C HIS A 164 5.97 -1.20 2.83
N VAL A 165 4.94 -1.95 2.50
CA VAL A 165 4.00 -2.53 3.49
C VAL A 165 4.75 -3.43 4.47
N GLY A 166 5.55 -4.37 3.97
CA GLY A 166 6.35 -5.27 4.82
C GLY A 166 7.32 -4.51 5.74
N GLN A 167 7.98 -3.46 5.23
CA GLN A 167 8.86 -2.60 6.01
C GLN A 167 8.08 -1.82 7.09
N ALA A 168 6.93 -1.24 6.75
CA ALA A 168 6.08 -0.53 7.72
C ALA A 168 5.63 -1.46 8.86
N ILE A 169 5.18 -2.67 8.52
CA ILE A 169 4.75 -3.67 9.52
C ILE A 169 5.91 -4.08 10.42
N THR A 170 7.10 -4.31 9.86
CA THR A 170 8.28 -4.67 10.64
C THR A 170 8.64 -3.55 11.62
N THR A 171 8.68 -2.29 11.15
CA THR A 171 8.94 -1.12 11.99
C THR A 171 7.87 -0.97 13.08
N ALA A 172 6.58 -1.14 12.74
CA ALA A 172 5.48 -1.08 13.70
C ALA A 172 5.61 -2.14 14.81
N LYS A 173 5.92 -3.38 14.45
CA LYS A 173 6.13 -4.47 15.42
C LYS A 173 7.32 -4.20 16.35
N MET A 174 8.40 -3.63 15.84
CA MET A 174 9.55 -3.24 16.67
C MET A 174 9.18 -2.15 17.68
N ILE A 175 8.39 -1.16 17.27
CA ILE A 175 7.92 -0.10 18.15
C ILE A 175 7.06 -0.67 19.29
N VAL A 176 6.06 -1.49 18.94
CA VAL A 176 5.17 -2.10 19.95
C VAL A 176 5.94 -3.00 20.90
N ALA A 177 6.94 -3.77 20.44
CA ALA A 177 7.75 -4.64 21.29
C ALA A 177 8.63 -3.88 22.29
N GLN A 178 8.95 -2.60 22.06
CA GLN A 178 9.69 -1.76 23.00
C GLN A 178 8.85 -1.25 24.17
N HIS A 179 7.53 -1.41 24.13
CA HIS A 179 6.58 -1.00 25.15
C HIS A 179 6.17 -2.19 26.08
N LEU A 180 6.67 -3.40 25.81
CA LEU A 180 6.48 -4.63 26.60
C LEU A 180 7.70 -4.89 27.47
#